data_9542597a6d063e594304394f31733feb
#
_entry.id   9542597a6d063e594304394f31733feb
#
_cell.length_a   1.000
_cell.length_b   1.000
_cell.length_c   1.000
_cell.angle_alpha   90.00
_cell.angle_beta   90.00
_cell.angle_gamma   90.00
#
_symmetry.space_group_name_H-M   'P 1'
#
loop_
_entity.id
_entity.type
_entity.pdbx_description
1 polymer ?
#
loop_
_entity_poly.entity_id
_entity_poly.type
_entity_poly.pdbx_seq_one_letter_code
_entity_poly.pdbx_strand_id
1 'polypeptide(L)'
;MALGVVGAATLASVAAAALTVRVARKVVTPPKSREEDIRVISVSESTITLTATKDSLLPGRYGLWFDQGEGYARLGAITEATATTVTRELVSVDYGILGPGARARLSGWFYLGPKELGYAYSDVEIATDLGAAPAWLIPAETPTDSWVIQVHGRAVRRSETLRAVPVFREAGYTSLLVSYRNDEDAPASTDGRYSLGDSEWNDVEAALAYAVGNGAKNVVLMGWSMGGAIVLQTATRSAFARYIRGIVLDSPVIDWASVLGFQGAEMRLPAVASRAVLAVIGNTWGKRLTGQQESIDLARLDFVARADELTWPILLMHSDDDGYVPSTSSHALAEARPDIVTFDAFSVARHTKLWNYDAARWNVDIAAWLGALAPSAAAKKARTR
;
A
#
# COMPACT_ATOMS: atom_id res chain seq x y z
N MET A 1 47.90 17.55 -17.34
CA MET A 1 46.53 17.90 -16.93
C MET A 1 45.46 17.02 -17.59
N ALA A 2 45.53 16.67 -18.88
CA ALA A 2 44.48 15.86 -19.56
C ALA A 2 44.26 14.46 -19.00
N LEU A 3 45.28 13.73 -18.60
CA LEU A 3 45.17 12.38 -18.02
C LEU A 3 44.44 12.35 -16.65
N GLY A 4 44.60 13.37 -15.83
CA GLY A 4 43.90 13.48 -14.53
C GLY A 4 42.41 13.76 -14.68
N VAL A 5 41.98 14.52 -15.69
CA VAL A 5 40.57 14.84 -15.95
C VAL A 5 39.85 13.62 -16.51
N VAL A 6 40.47 12.84 -17.40
CA VAL A 6 39.89 11.63 -17.94
C VAL A 6 39.69 10.57 -16.84
N GLY A 7 40.70 10.40 -15.94
CA GLY A 7 40.59 9.48 -14.82
C GLY A 7 39.47 9.86 -13.82
N ALA A 8 39.33 11.16 -13.51
CA ALA A 8 38.27 11.63 -12.62
C ALA A 8 36.86 11.45 -13.23
N ALA A 9 36.70 11.74 -14.53
CA ALA A 9 35.43 11.55 -15.25
C ALA A 9 35.03 10.04 -15.30
N THR A 10 35.98 9.15 -15.53
CA THR A 10 35.74 7.70 -15.56
C THR A 10 35.30 7.18 -14.17
N LEU A 11 35.98 7.60 -13.09
CA LEU A 11 35.64 7.23 -11.73
C LEU A 11 34.23 7.74 -11.33
N ALA A 12 33.90 8.97 -11.71
CA ALA A 12 32.57 9.53 -11.45
C ALA A 12 31.47 8.75 -12.19
N SER A 13 31.71 8.32 -13.44
CA SER A 13 30.76 7.54 -14.24
C SER A 13 30.55 6.15 -13.64
N VAL A 14 31.60 5.47 -13.18
CA VAL A 14 31.52 4.17 -12.51
C VAL A 14 30.74 4.29 -11.19
N ALA A 15 31.01 5.31 -10.40
CA ALA A 15 30.30 5.56 -9.14
C ALA A 15 28.80 5.83 -9.37
N ALA A 16 28.45 6.61 -10.40
CA ALA A 16 27.06 6.88 -10.76
C ALA A 16 26.33 5.60 -11.24
N ALA A 17 26.99 4.77 -12.05
CA ALA A 17 26.45 3.49 -12.48
C ALA A 17 26.23 2.53 -11.29
N ALA A 18 27.19 2.43 -10.38
CA ALA A 18 27.07 1.61 -9.17
C ALA A 18 25.92 2.08 -8.27
N LEU A 19 25.76 3.41 -8.09
CA LEU A 19 24.66 4.01 -7.34
C LEU A 19 23.31 3.68 -8.01
N THR A 20 23.20 3.82 -9.33
CA THR A 20 22.00 3.49 -10.10
C THR A 20 21.58 2.04 -9.88
N VAL A 21 22.52 1.09 -9.99
CA VAL A 21 22.24 -0.33 -9.76
C VAL A 21 21.83 -0.58 -8.30
N ARG A 22 22.49 0.08 -7.34
CA ARG A 22 22.13 -0.04 -5.91
C ARG A 22 20.71 0.44 -5.66
N VAL A 23 20.32 1.59 -6.21
CA VAL A 23 18.95 2.12 -6.09
C VAL A 23 17.96 1.20 -6.78
N ALA A 24 18.24 0.74 -8.01
CA ALA A 24 17.39 -0.21 -8.73
C ALA A 24 17.16 -1.50 -7.92
N ARG A 25 18.21 -2.07 -7.33
CA ARG A 25 18.09 -3.23 -6.42
C ARG A 25 17.23 -2.92 -5.20
N LYS A 26 17.37 -1.73 -4.59
CA LYS A 26 16.58 -1.32 -3.43
C LYS A 26 15.09 -1.23 -3.78
N VAL A 27 14.75 -0.77 -4.98
CA VAL A 27 13.36 -0.66 -5.46
C VAL A 27 12.70 -2.04 -5.53
N VAL A 28 13.36 -3.02 -6.14
CA VAL A 28 12.78 -4.35 -6.37
C VAL A 28 13.03 -5.37 -5.25
N THR A 29 13.76 -5.00 -4.20
CA THR A 29 14.05 -5.92 -3.08
C THR A 29 13.11 -5.65 -1.91
N PRO A 30 12.44 -6.67 -1.35
CA PRO A 30 11.75 -6.55 -0.07
C PRO A 30 12.71 -6.06 1.01
N PRO A 31 12.42 -4.96 1.72
CA PRO A 31 13.32 -4.45 2.75
C PRO A 31 13.26 -5.35 4.00
N LYS A 32 14.42 -5.64 4.56
CA LYS A 32 14.56 -6.42 5.81
C LYS A 32 14.39 -5.55 7.07
N SER A 33 14.61 -4.26 6.94
CA SER A 33 14.46 -3.29 8.03
C SER A 33 13.88 -2.00 7.50
N ARG A 34 13.28 -1.21 8.37
CA ARG A 34 12.72 0.11 8.02
C ARG A 34 13.44 1.19 8.79
N GLU A 35 13.51 2.37 8.19
CA GLU A 35 14.09 3.52 8.84
C GLU A 35 13.24 3.93 10.05
N GLU A 36 13.90 4.18 11.17
CA GLU A 36 13.32 4.68 12.41
C GLU A 36 13.85 6.10 12.62
N ASP A 37 13.08 7.07 12.15
CA ASP A 37 13.42 8.49 12.09
C ASP A 37 12.99 9.28 13.33
N ILE A 38 12.21 8.63 14.22
CA ILE A 38 11.71 9.19 15.46
C ILE A 38 12.56 8.69 16.63
N ARG A 39 12.82 9.56 17.61
CA ARG A 39 13.42 9.19 18.89
C ARG A 39 12.39 9.39 20.01
N VAL A 40 12.29 8.41 20.89
CA VAL A 40 11.54 8.50 22.14
C VAL A 40 12.34 9.36 23.11
N ILE A 41 11.74 10.43 23.63
CA ILE A 41 12.33 11.36 24.59
C ILE A 41 11.97 10.96 26.03
N SER A 42 10.69 10.71 26.29
CA SER A 42 10.18 10.23 27.57
C SER A 42 8.94 9.38 27.39
N VAL A 43 8.69 8.52 28.37
CA VAL A 43 7.50 7.66 28.45
C VAL A 43 6.93 7.75 29.85
N SER A 44 5.62 7.88 29.95
CA SER A 44 4.85 7.73 31.20
C SER A 44 3.78 6.64 31.02
N GLU A 45 2.94 6.41 32.03
CA GLU A 45 1.86 5.42 31.93
C GLU A 45 0.84 5.72 30.83
N SER A 46 0.59 6.99 30.51
CA SER A 46 -0.45 7.43 29.59
C SER A 46 0.03 8.34 28.47
N THR A 47 1.31 8.72 28.45
CA THR A 47 1.84 9.63 27.45
C THR A 47 3.25 9.23 27.00
N ILE A 48 3.58 9.61 25.78
CA ILE A 48 4.91 9.47 25.19
C ILE A 48 5.32 10.77 24.52
N THR A 49 6.55 11.23 24.79
CA THR A 49 7.13 12.38 24.09
C THR A 49 8.14 11.89 23.07
N LEU A 50 7.99 12.35 21.83
CA LEU A 50 8.76 11.98 20.65
C LEU A 50 9.46 13.20 20.06
N THR A 51 10.50 12.99 19.27
CA THR A 51 11.03 14.05 18.40
C THR A 51 9.96 14.49 17.39
N ALA A 52 9.84 15.81 17.18
CA ALA A 52 8.91 16.35 16.20
C ALA A 52 9.42 16.06 14.77
N THR A 53 8.64 15.31 14.02
CA THR A 53 8.80 15.04 12.59
C THR A 53 7.48 15.32 11.88
N LYS A 54 7.48 15.38 10.54
CA LYS A 54 6.23 15.54 9.78
C LYS A 54 5.20 14.46 10.13
N ASP A 55 5.66 13.23 10.41
CA ASP A 55 4.78 12.11 10.76
C ASP A 55 4.34 12.14 12.22
N SER A 56 5.27 12.44 13.17
CA SER A 56 4.93 12.45 14.60
C SER A 56 3.99 13.60 14.99
N LEU A 57 3.99 14.69 14.20
CA LEU A 57 3.08 15.84 14.37
C LEU A 57 1.72 15.66 13.69
N LEU A 58 1.50 14.56 12.98
CA LEU A 58 0.24 14.32 12.27
C LEU A 58 -0.89 13.99 13.27
N PRO A 59 -2.02 14.73 13.31
CA PRO A 59 -3.17 14.39 14.16
C PRO A 59 -3.72 13.00 13.89
N GLY A 60 -4.39 12.40 14.87
CA GLY A 60 -5.01 11.09 14.74
C GLY A 60 -4.34 9.99 15.56
N ARG A 61 -4.51 8.72 15.16
CA ARG A 61 -4.05 7.53 15.88
C ARG A 61 -3.15 6.65 15.02
N TYR A 62 -2.04 6.16 15.60
CA TYR A 62 -0.99 5.49 14.82
C TYR A 62 -0.38 4.33 15.58
N GLY A 63 0.19 3.37 14.85
CA GLY A 63 1.14 2.43 15.39
C GLY A 63 2.53 3.05 15.48
N LEU A 64 3.23 2.79 16.56
CA LEU A 64 4.63 3.13 16.78
C LEU A 64 5.45 1.84 16.83
N TRP A 65 6.22 1.59 15.78
CA TRP A 65 7.18 0.50 15.74
C TRP A 65 8.51 0.99 16.27
N PHE A 66 9.17 0.23 17.11
CA PHE A 66 10.46 0.57 17.69
C PHE A 66 11.39 -0.63 17.75
N ASP A 67 12.68 -0.37 17.95
CA ASP A 67 13.74 -1.40 18.02
C ASP A 67 13.70 -2.36 16.82
N GLN A 68 13.62 -1.81 15.59
CA GLN A 68 13.60 -2.54 14.31
C GLN A 68 12.42 -3.53 14.18
N GLY A 69 11.33 -3.26 14.92
CA GLY A 69 10.11 -4.07 14.89
C GLY A 69 9.99 -5.07 16.04
N GLU A 70 11.00 -5.12 16.94
CA GLU A 70 10.95 -5.92 18.17
C GLU A 70 10.00 -5.32 19.22
N GLY A 71 9.46 -4.12 18.96
CA GLY A 71 8.46 -3.47 19.81
C GLY A 71 7.38 -2.76 19.02
N TYR A 72 6.18 -2.72 19.61
CA TYR A 72 5.02 -2.04 19.05
C TYR A 72 4.17 -1.40 20.15
N ALA A 73 3.75 -0.15 19.89
CA ALA A 73 2.84 0.61 20.75
C ALA A 73 1.77 1.32 19.92
N ARG A 74 0.67 1.67 20.53
CA ARG A 74 -0.40 2.48 19.92
C ARG A 74 -0.45 3.86 20.51
N LEU A 75 -0.51 4.83 19.63
CA LEU A 75 -0.56 6.24 19.97
C LEU A 75 -1.92 6.82 19.60
N GLY A 76 -2.44 7.64 20.51
CA GLY A 76 -3.64 8.44 20.36
C GLY A 76 -3.34 9.88 19.96
N ALA A 77 -4.16 10.79 20.46
CA ALA A 77 -4.13 12.21 20.16
C ALA A 77 -2.82 12.89 20.60
N ILE A 78 -2.50 14.00 19.94
CA ILE A 78 -1.44 14.92 20.38
C ILE A 78 -1.98 15.70 21.58
N THR A 79 -1.25 15.69 22.71
CA THR A 79 -1.57 16.46 23.91
C THR A 79 -0.75 17.74 24.02
N GLU A 80 0.48 17.74 23.47
CA GLU A 80 1.35 18.89 23.44
C GLU A 80 2.28 18.81 22.24
N ALA A 81 2.61 19.96 21.65
CA ALA A 81 3.61 20.05 20.57
C ALA A 81 4.46 21.31 20.71
N THR A 82 5.75 21.16 20.49
CA THR A 82 6.74 22.22 20.42
C THR A 82 7.44 22.20 19.06
N ALA A 83 8.41 23.09 18.86
CA ALA A 83 9.21 23.08 17.62
C ALA A 83 10.07 21.80 17.44
N THR A 84 10.38 21.10 18.52
CA THR A 84 11.33 19.96 18.49
C THR A 84 10.75 18.64 19.04
N THR A 85 9.64 18.72 19.78
CA THR A 85 9.01 17.57 20.43
C THR A 85 7.50 17.54 20.24
N VAL A 86 6.92 16.37 20.32
CA VAL A 86 5.48 16.16 20.37
C VAL A 86 5.16 15.12 21.43
N THR A 87 4.20 15.43 22.30
CA THR A 87 3.66 14.51 23.30
C THR A 87 2.31 13.99 22.82
N ARG A 88 2.15 12.68 22.87
CA ARG A 88 0.93 12.00 22.45
C ARG A 88 0.41 11.09 23.56
N GLU A 89 -0.86 10.77 23.51
CA GLU A 89 -1.43 9.70 24.31
C GLU A 89 -0.74 8.37 23.95
N LEU A 90 -0.30 7.63 24.97
CA LEU A 90 0.15 6.25 24.86
C LEU A 90 -1.04 5.34 25.22
N VAL A 91 -1.66 4.77 24.18
CA VAL A 91 -2.84 3.92 24.34
C VAL A 91 -2.47 2.55 24.90
N SER A 92 -1.39 1.94 24.37
CA SER A 92 -0.85 0.65 24.81
C SER A 92 0.58 0.46 24.34
N VAL A 93 1.33 -0.37 25.06
CA VAL A 93 2.54 -1.05 24.54
C VAL A 93 2.17 -2.51 24.43
N ASP A 94 2.00 -2.98 23.18
CA ASP A 94 1.48 -4.32 22.93
C ASP A 94 2.57 -5.38 23.12
N TYR A 95 3.81 -5.05 22.78
CA TYR A 95 5.00 -5.85 23.07
C TYR A 95 6.29 -5.02 22.95
N GLY A 96 7.41 -5.58 23.47
CA GLY A 96 8.68 -4.88 23.57
C GLY A 96 8.80 -4.01 24.82
N ILE A 97 9.95 -3.39 25.01
CA ILE A 97 10.25 -2.50 26.15
C ILE A 97 10.47 -1.10 25.62
N LEU A 98 9.45 -0.24 25.80
CA LEU A 98 9.48 1.13 25.32
C LEU A 98 10.09 2.04 26.37
N GLY A 99 11.18 2.73 26.03
CA GLY A 99 11.87 3.63 26.95
C GLY A 99 12.54 4.82 26.27
N PRO A 100 13.02 5.80 27.04
CA PRO A 100 13.74 6.94 26.51
C PRO A 100 14.99 6.50 25.70
N GLY A 101 15.22 7.17 24.55
CA GLY A 101 16.32 6.88 23.66
C GLY A 101 16.01 5.86 22.57
N ALA A 102 14.93 5.07 22.68
CA ALA A 102 14.52 4.14 21.65
C ALA A 102 14.32 4.84 20.31
N ARG A 103 14.72 4.17 19.23
CA ARG A 103 14.44 4.59 17.85
C ARG A 103 13.10 4.01 17.45
N ALA A 104 12.30 4.78 16.73
CA ALA A 104 10.96 4.38 16.35
C ALA A 104 10.54 4.97 14.99
N ARG A 105 9.46 4.46 14.45
CA ARG A 105 8.76 5.00 13.28
C ARG A 105 7.25 4.99 13.47
N LEU A 106 6.58 6.01 13.02
CA LEU A 106 5.12 6.06 12.98
C LEU A 106 4.59 5.32 11.76
N SER A 107 3.49 4.58 11.93
CA SER A 107 2.89 3.77 10.87
C SER A 107 1.37 3.89 10.86
N GLY A 108 0.78 3.85 9.66
CA GLY A 108 -0.66 3.67 9.48
C GLY A 108 -1.18 2.29 9.90
N TRP A 109 -0.30 1.31 9.99
CA TRP A 109 -0.63 -0.03 10.46
C TRP A 109 -0.97 0.02 11.97
N PHE A 110 -2.25 -0.10 12.31
CA PHE A 110 -2.76 0.12 13.66
C PHE A 110 -3.17 -1.18 14.37
N TYR A 111 -3.78 -2.13 13.66
CA TYR A 111 -4.15 -3.43 14.20
C TYR A 111 -3.11 -4.49 13.82
N LEU A 112 -2.71 -5.32 14.77
CA LEU A 112 -1.72 -6.39 14.53
C LEU A 112 -2.36 -7.69 14.04
N GLY A 113 -3.61 -7.94 14.41
CA GLY A 113 -4.33 -9.15 14.02
C GLY A 113 -5.84 -9.02 14.04
N PRO A 114 -6.57 -9.93 13.37
CA PRO A 114 -8.01 -9.82 13.20
C PRO A 114 -8.80 -9.99 14.52
N LYS A 115 -8.22 -10.64 15.53
CA LYS A 115 -8.83 -10.78 16.88
C LYS A 115 -9.18 -9.45 17.52
N GLU A 116 -8.42 -8.39 17.21
CA GLU A 116 -8.59 -7.06 17.79
C GLU A 116 -9.87 -6.37 17.33
N LEU A 117 -10.44 -6.80 16.23
CA LEU A 117 -11.71 -6.28 15.72
C LEU A 117 -12.93 -6.91 16.41
N GLY A 118 -12.75 -8.01 17.16
CA GLY A 118 -13.84 -8.70 17.84
C GLY A 118 -14.81 -9.45 16.90
N TYR A 119 -14.47 -9.57 15.62
CA TYR A 119 -15.27 -10.31 14.63
C TYR A 119 -14.79 -11.75 14.49
N ALA A 120 -15.72 -12.65 14.12
CA ALA A 120 -15.33 -13.98 13.68
C ALA A 120 -14.43 -13.90 12.44
N TYR A 121 -13.40 -14.73 12.41
CA TYR A 121 -12.51 -14.83 11.25
C TYR A 121 -11.98 -16.26 11.10
N SER A 122 -11.43 -16.55 9.94
CA SER A 122 -10.73 -17.81 9.66
C SER A 122 -9.40 -17.51 8.98
N ASP A 123 -8.36 -18.24 9.36
CA ASP A 123 -7.15 -18.34 8.57
C ASP A 123 -7.45 -19.26 7.38
N VAL A 124 -7.18 -18.78 6.18
CA VAL A 124 -7.40 -19.52 4.94
C VAL A 124 -6.15 -19.48 4.06
N GLU A 125 -6.03 -20.47 3.18
CA GLU A 125 -4.93 -20.55 2.22
C GLU A 125 -5.46 -20.33 0.81
N ILE A 126 -4.81 -19.44 0.09
CA ILE A 126 -5.07 -19.14 -1.33
C ILE A 126 -4.07 -19.93 -2.17
N ALA A 127 -4.56 -20.83 -3.02
CA ALA A 127 -3.72 -21.60 -3.92
C ALA A 127 -3.20 -20.69 -5.05
N THR A 128 -1.96 -20.24 -4.94
CA THR A 128 -1.26 -19.47 -5.97
C THR A 128 -0.38 -20.35 -6.85
N ASP A 129 0.15 -19.81 -7.94
CA ASP A 129 1.13 -20.47 -8.82
C ASP A 129 2.47 -20.80 -8.11
N LEU A 130 2.75 -20.15 -6.98
CA LEU A 130 3.96 -20.34 -6.18
C LEU A 130 3.75 -21.22 -4.94
N GLY A 131 2.50 -21.57 -4.63
CA GLY A 131 2.12 -22.34 -3.45
C GLY A 131 0.98 -21.68 -2.69
N ALA A 132 0.68 -22.20 -1.49
CA ALA A 132 -0.39 -21.66 -0.64
C ALA A 132 0.04 -20.33 0.00
N ALA A 133 -0.70 -19.28 -0.25
CA ALA A 133 -0.51 -17.98 0.38
C ALA A 133 -1.56 -17.77 1.48
N PRO A 134 -1.17 -17.34 2.71
CA PRO A 134 -2.10 -17.15 3.79
C PRO A 134 -2.97 -15.91 3.59
N ALA A 135 -4.23 -16.01 4.00
CA ALA A 135 -5.17 -14.91 4.03
C ALA A 135 -6.08 -14.97 5.25
N TRP A 136 -6.72 -13.87 5.58
CA TRP A 136 -7.79 -13.82 6.59
C TRP A 136 -9.13 -13.62 5.91
N LEU A 137 -10.07 -14.52 6.23
CA LEU A 137 -11.46 -14.42 5.83
C LEU A 137 -12.28 -13.93 7.02
N ILE A 138 -12.90 -12.76 6.90
CA ILE A 138 -13.76 -12.16 7.91
C ILE A 138 -15.16 -12.04 7.29
N PRO A 139 -16.14 -12.88 7.71
CA PRO A 139 -17.46 -12.89 7.10
C PRO A 139 -18.23 -11.60 7.41
N ALA A 140 -19.12 -11.24 6.50
CA ALA A 140 -20.15 -10.26 6.78
C ALA A 140 -21.04 -10.71 7.95
N GLU A 141 -21.84 -9.81 8.51
CA GLU A 141 -22.73 -10.14 9.61
C GLU A 141 -23.81 -11.15 9.21
N THR A 142 -24.30 -11.01 7.98
CA THR A 142 -25.25 -11.94 7.37
C THR A 142 -24.63 -12.54 6.10
N PRO A 143 -24.98 -13.79 5.74
CA PRO A 143 -24.49 -14.42 4.52
C PRO A 143 -24.73 -13.53 3.29
N THR A 144 -23.70 -13.35 2.47
CA THR A 144 -23.72 -12.46 1.31
C THR A 144 -22.91 -13.03 0.15
N ASP A 145 -23.21 -12.62 -1.06
CA ASP A 145 -22.39 -12.85 -2.25
C ASP A 145 -21.49 -11.63 -2.61
N SER A 146 -21.45 -10.63 -1.73
CA SER A 146 -20.64 -9.41 -1.88
C SER A 146 -19.37 -9.52 -1.03
N TRP A 147 -18.23 -9.43 -1.69
CA TRP A 147 -16.91 -9.59 -1.06
C TRP A 147 -16.02 -8.39 -1.35
N VAL A 148 -15.09 -8.12 -0.43
CA VAL A 148 -13.95 -7.22 -0.69
C VAL A 148 -12.66 -8.00 -0.56
N ILE A 149 -11.76 -7.86 -1.55
CA ILE A 149 -10.39 -8.37 -1.49
C ILE A 149 -9.50 -7.17 -1.18
N GLN A 150 -8.78 -7.24 -0.05
CA GLN A 150 -7.97 -6.15 0.47
C GLN A 150 -6.49 -6.46 0.29
N VAL A 151 -5.78 -5.58 -0.42
CA VAL A 151 -4.39 -5.76 -0.85
C VAL A 151 -3.52 -4.65 -0.27
N HIS A 152 -2.63 -5.02 0.63
CA HIS A 152 -1.74 -4.09 1.32
C HIS A 152 -0.62 -3.53 0.43
N GLY A 153 0.08 -2.52 0.95
CA GLY A 153 1.18 -1.86 0.26
C GLY A 153 2.49 -2.65 0.30
N ARG A 154 3.53 -2.05 -0.31
CA ARG A 154 4.89 -2.62 -0.36
C ARG A 154 5.49 -2.72 1.03
N ALA A 155 6.08 -3.88 1.34
CA ALA A 155 6.83 -4.13 2.57
C ALA A 155 6.00 -3.97 3.88
N VAL A 156 4.70 -4.09 3.80
CA VAL A 156 3.79 -4.29 4.95
C VAL A 156 3.14 -5.66 4.83
N ARG A 157 2.18 -5.98 5.68
CA ARG A 157 1.47 -7.26 5.69
C ARG A 157 -0.04 -7.02 5.60
N ARG A 158 -0.81 -8.08 5.35
CA ARG A 158 -2.28 -8.03 5.30
C ARG A 158 -2.93 -7.39 6.53
N SER A 159 -2.27 -7.39 7.70
CA SER A 159 -2.77 -6.71 8.91
C SER A 159 -2.89 -5.18 8.75
N GLU A 160 -2.16 -4.56 7.83
CA GLU A 160 -2.37 -3.14 7.54
C GLU A 160 -3.79 -2.86 7.05
N THR A 161 -4.40 -3.80 6.35
CA THR A 161 -5.73 -3.64 5.74
C THR A 161 -6.90 -3.82 6.73
N LEU A 162 -6.65 -4.33 7.94
CA LEU A 162 -7.68 -4.54 8.97
C LEU A 162 -8.51 -3.29 9.27
N ARG A 163 -7.96 -2.10 9.03
CA ARG A 163 -8.64 -0.80 9.17
C ARG A 163 -9.93 -0.70 8.38
N ALA A 164 -9.98 -1.35 7.22
CA ALA A 164 -11.13 -1.30 6.32
C ALA A 164 -12.22 -2.33 6.66
N VAL A 165 -11.91 -3.35 7.44
CA VAL A 165 -12.87 -4.43 7.74
C VAL A 165 -14.18 -3.91 8.33
N PRO A 166 -14.20 -2.99 9.32
CA PRO A 166 -15.45 -2.53 9.90
C PRO A 166 -16.40 -1.90 8.88
N VAL A 167 -15.92 -0.95 8.06
CA VAL A 167 -16.78 -0.24 7.09
C VAL A 167 -17.32 -1.18 6.00
N PHE A 168 -16.52 -2.13 5.53
CA PHE A 168 -16.99 -3.11 4.55
C PHE A 168 -17.99 -4.11 5.16
N ARG A 169 -17.74 -4.55 6.40
CA ARG A 169 -18.64 -5.44 7.12
C ARG A 169 -20.00 -4.78 7.40
N GLU A 170 -20.01 -3.51 7.82
CA GLU A 170 -21.22 -2.71 7.99
C GLU A 170 -21.98 -2.51 6.67
N ALA A 171 -21.26 -2.42 5.54
CA ALA A 171 -21.85 -2.38 4.20
C ALA A 171 -22.29 -3.77 3.67
N GLY A 172 -22.15 -4.83 4.47
CA GLY A 172 -22.58 -6.19 4.11
C GLY A 172 -21.60 -6.99 3.26
N TYR A 173 -20.31 -6.65 3.28
CA TYR A 173 -19.27 -7.36 2.53
C TYR A 173 -18.50 -8.35 3.42
N THR A 174 -18.23 -9.54 2.90
CA THR A 174 -17.21 -10.44 3.42
C THR A 174 -15.83 -9.92 3.01
N SER A 175 -14.92 -9.81 3.97
CA SER A 175 -13.55 -9.31 3.72
C SER A 175 -12.56 -10.47 3.59
N LEU A 176 -11.75 -10.46 2.52
CA LEU A 176 -10.62 -11.35 2.31
C LEU A 176 -9.34 -10.50 2.26
N LEU A 177 -8.54 -10.60 3.32
CA LEU A 177 -7.28 -9.87 3.48
C LEU A 177 -6.14 -10.80 3.03
N VAL A 178 -5.47 -10.46 1.95
CA VAL A 178 -4.53 -11.36 1.28
C VAL A 178 -3.08 -10.99 1.53
N SER A 179 -2.22 -12.01 1.63
CA SER A 179 -0.79 -11.89 1.39
C SER A 179 -0.49 -12.26 -0.05
N TYR A 180 0.54 -11.64 -0.61
CA TYR A 180 1.01 -11.92 -1.96
C TYR A 180 2.50 -12.29 -1.95
N ARG A 181 3.00 -12.80 -3.07
CA ARG A 181 4.40 -13.25 -3.21
C ARG A 181 5.43 -12.29 -2.61
N ASN A 182 6.44 -12.86 -1.97
CA ASN A 182 7.52 -12.16 -1.26
C ASN A 182 7.11 -11.45 0.03
N ASP A 183 5.88 -11.60 0.50
CA ASP A 183 5.56 -11.31 1.88
C ASP A 183 6.24 -12.32 2.80
N GLU A 184 6.45 -11.95 4.06
CA GLU A 184 7.22 -12.76 5.00
C GLU A 184 6.61 -14.16 5.22
N ASP A 185 5.27 -14.27 5.15
CA ASP A 185 4.53 -15.50 5.40
C ASP A 185 3.88 -16.09 4.12
N ALA A 186 4.12 -15.49 2.94
CA ALA A 186 3.66 -15.98 1.65
C ALA A 186 4.80 -16.62 0.83
N PRO A 187 4.48 -17.44 -0.18
CA PRO A 187 5.50 -18.02 -1.06
C PRO A 187 6.37 -16.96 -1.72
N ALA A 188 7.68 -17.16 -1.70
CA ALA A 188 8.61 -16.28 -2.39
C ALA A 188 8.61 -16.59 -3.90
N SER A 189 8.71 -15.53 -4.73
CA SER A 189 9.05 -15.69 -6.14
C SER A 189 10.46 -16.28 -6.28
N THR A 190 10.76 -16.89 -7.44
CA THR A 190 12.04 -17.56 -7.67
C THR A 190 13.24 -16.65 -7.43
N ASP A 191 13.10 -15.36 -7.66
CA ASP A 191 14.16 -14.35 -7.49
C ASP A 191 14.05 -13.59 -6.15
N GLY A 192 12.96 -13.75 -5.40
CA GLY A 192 12.67 -13.01 -4.17
C GLY A 192 12.57 -11.50 -4.40
N ARG A 193 12.12 -11.07 -5.59
CA ARG A 193 12.02 -9.65 -5.97
C ARG A 193 10.58 -9.22 -6.18
N TYR A 194 10.29 -7.97 -5.82
CA TYR A 194 9.04 -7.33 -6.24
C TYR A 194 9.07 -7.02 -7.74
N SER A 195 7.96 -7.29 -8.40
CA SER A 195 7.65 -6.82 -9.75
C SER A 195 6.76 -5.57 -9.76
N LEU A 196 6.59 -4.92 -8.59
CA LEU A 196 5.89 -3.65 -8.42
C LEU A 196 4.39 -3.69 -8.82
N GLY A 197 3.79 -4.86 -8.82
CA GLY A 197 2.42 -5.14 -9.26
C GLY A 197 2.33 -5.94 -10.56
N ASP A 198 3.42 -6.02 -11.34
CA ASP A 198 3.42 -6.67 -12.67
C ASP A 198 3.33 -8.21 -12.59
N SER A 199 3.71 -8.83 -11.47
CA SER A 199 3.50 -10.26 -11.20
C SER A 199 2.65 -10.54 -9.96
N GLU A 200 2.63 -9.66 -8.97
CA GLU A 200 1.86 -9.82 -7.73
C GLU A 200 0.35 -9.88 -7.97
N TRP A 201 -0.14 -9.34 -9.09
CA TRP A 201 -1.55 -9.44 -9.48
C TRP A 201 -2.04 -10.88 -9.64
N ASN A 202 -1.16 -11.85 -9.95
CA ASN A 202 -1.52 -13.27 -10.06
C ASN A 202 -2.00 -13.84 -8.71
N ASP A 203 -1.42 -13.36 -7.60
CA ASP A 203 -1.84 -13.79 -6.26
C ASP A 203 -3.22 -13.24 -5.92
N VAL A 204 -3.53 -12.01 -6.36
CA VAL A 204 -4.85 -11.40 -6.20
C VAL A 204 -5.87 -12.02 -7.16
N GLU A 205 -5.47 -12.46 -8.36
CA GLU A 205 -6.33 -13.27 -9.23
C GLU A 205 -6.69 -14.61 -8.57
N ALA A 206 -5.72 -15.28 -7.94
CA ALA A 206 -5.97 -16.49 -7.18
C ALA A 206 -6.95 -16.24 -6.01
N ALA A 207 -6.81 -15.10 -5.31
CA ALA A 207 -7.74 -14.69 -4.27
C ALA A 207 -9.15 -14.41 -4.83
N LEU A 208 -9.24 -13.81 -6.02
CA LEU A 208 -10.50 -13.58 -6.71
C LEU A 208 -11.17 -14.91 -7.13
N ALA A 209 -10.37 -15.85 -7.64
CA ALA A 209 -10.84 -17.22 -7.93
C ALA A 209 -11.34 -17.94 -6.66
N TYR A 210 -10.62 -17.80 -5.54
CA TYR A 210 -11.02 -18.34 -4.25
C TYR A 210 -12.36 -17.73 -3.81
N ALA A 211 -12.51 -16.40 -3.85
CA ALA A 211 -13.76 -15.74 -3.47
C ALA A 211 -14.94 -16.21 -4.33
N VAL A 212 -14.77 -16.30 -5.65
CA VAL A 212 -15.78 -16.80 -6.58
C VAL A 212 -16.13 -18.27 -6.29
N GLY A 213 -15.14 -19.12 -6.05
CA GLY A 213 -15.33 -20.52 -5.65
C GLY A 213 -16.09 -20.68 -4.34
N ASN A 214 -16.05 -19.70 -3.46
CA ASN A 214 -16.79 -19.61 -2.20
C ASN A 214 -18.09 -18.79 -2.29
N GLY A 215 -18.59 -18.54 -3.51
CA GLY A 215 -19.92 -17.97 -3.74
C GLY A 215 -19.96 -16.46 -3.97
N ALA A 216 -18.81 -15.77 -4.04
CA ALA A 216 -18.79 -14.35 -4.39
C ALA A 216 -19.32 -14.11 -5.83
N LYS A 217 -20.21 -13.14 -5.97
CA LYS A 217 -20.73 -12.68 -7.28
C LYS A 217 -20.43 -11.21 -7.53
N ASN A 218 -20.19 -10.49 -6.46
CA ASN A 218 -19.89 -9.06 -6.47
C ASN A 218 -18.63 -8.83 -5.66
N VAL A 219 -17.52 -8.45 -6.30
CA VAL A 219 -16.25 -8.23 -5.62
C VAL A 219 -15.82 -6.79 -5.76
N VAL A 220 -15.49 -6.14 -4.65
CA VAL A 220 -14.75 -4.88 -4.63
C VAL A 220 -13.28 -5.24 -4.39
N LEU A 221 -12.38 -4.64 -5.18
CA LEU A 221 -10.96 -4.71 -4.92
C LEU A 221 -10.55 -3.45 -4.15
N MET A 222 -9.78 -3.62 -3.07
CA MET A 222 -9.23 -2.47 -2.35
C MET A 222 -7.72 -2.59 -2.24
N GLY A 223 -6.98 -1.52 -2.61
CA GLY A 223 -5.53 -1.53 -2.61
C GLY A 223 -4.93 -0.27 -1.99
N TRP A 224 -3.87 -0.46 -1.20
CA TRP A 224 -3.06 0.60 -0.61
C TRP A 224 -1.71 0.68 -1.32
N SER A 225 -1.25 1.88 -1.68
CA SER A 225 0.09 2.10 -2.24
C SER A 225 0.37 1.14 -3.42
N MET A 226 1.39 0.27 -3.34
CA MET A 226 1.65 -0.77 -4.34
C MET A 226 0.46 -1.74 -4.51
N GLY A 227 -0.31 -2.00 -3.45
CA GLY A 227 -1.55 -2.77 -3.55
C GLY A 227 -2.55 -2.13 -4.51
N GLY A 228 -2.54 -0.79 -4.65
CA GLY A 228 -3.30 -0.07 -5.67
C GLY A 228 -2.88 -0.47 -7.09
N ALA A 229 -1.58 -0.48 -7.38
CA ALA A 229 -1.07 -0.97 -8.67
C ALA A 229 -1.45 -2.44 -8.93
N ILE A 230 -1.36 -3.28 -7.89
CA ILE A 230 -1.72 -4.71 -7.98
C ILE A 230 -3.20 -4.89 -8.35
N VAL A 231 -4.12 -4.20 -7.65
CA VAL A 231 -5.56 -4.35 -7.93
C VAL A 231 -5.97 -3.79 -9.29
N LEU A 232 -5.31 -2.72 -9.76
CA LEU A 232 -5.53 -2.20 -11.11
C LEU A 232 -5.06 -3.18 -12.19
N GLN A 233 -3.91 -3.85 -11.98
CA GLN A 233 -3.45 -4.94 -12.85
C GLN A 233 -4.42 -6.13 -12.81
N THR A 234 -4.90 -6.51 -11.64
CA THR A 234 -5.89 -7.59 -11.49
C THR A 234 -7.17 -7.26 -12.24
N ALA A 235 -7.69 -6.05 -12.10
CA ALA A 235 -8.92 -5.63 -12.76
C ALA A 235 -8.81 -5.73 -14.29
N THR A 236 -7.68 -5.30 -14.88
CA THR A 236 -7.51 -5.24 -16.34
C THR A 236 -7.03 -6.58 -16.96
N ARG A 237 -6.52 -7.53 -16.17
CA ARG A 237 -5.88 -8.76 -16.67
C ARG A 237 -6.58 -10.06 -16.26
N SER A 238 -7.33 -10.04 -15.16
CA SER A 238 -7.90 -11.26 -14.58
C SER A 238 -9.01 -11.87 -15.44
N ALA A 239 -8.99 -13.20 -15.58
CA ALA A 239 -10.07 -13.96 -16.16
C ALA A 239 -11.38 -13.85 -15.34
N PHE A 240 -11.29 -13.44 -14.08
CA PHE A 240 -12.41 -13.23 -13.17
C PHE A 240 -12.89 -11.77 -13.10
N ALA A 241 -12.37 -10.86 -13.93
CA ALA A 241 -12.70 -9.43 -13.92
C ALA A 241 -14.21 -9.14 -13.99
N ARG A 242 -15.00 -10.02 -14.61
CA ARG A 242 -16.48 -9.91 -14.67
C ARG A 242 -17.18 -9.89 -13.31
N TYR A 243 -16.53 -10.39 -12.26
CA TYR A 243 -17.06 -10.36 -10.89
C TYR A 243 -16.74 -9.06 -10.15
N ILE A 244 -15.81 -8.26 -10.65
CA ILE A 244 -15.45 -6.98 -10.05
C ILE A 244 -16.59 -5.98 -10.28
N ARG A 245 -16.95 -5.24 -9.23
CA ARG A 245 -18.00 -4.21 -9.22
C ARG A 245 -17.46 -2.80 -8.98
N GLY A 246 -16.29 -2.70 -8.41
CA GLY A 246 -15.65 -1.43 -8.15
C GLY A 246 -14.29 -1.59 -7.50
N ILE A 247 -13.55 -0.51 -7.42
CA ILE A 247 -12.18 -0.47 -6.90
C ILE A 247 -12.08 0.68 -5.90
N VAL A 248 -11.47 0.43 -4.74
CA VAL A 248 -11.13 1.44 -3.74
C VAL A 248 -9.62 1.55 -3.64
N LEU A 249 -9.09 2.75 -3.73
CA LEU A 249 -7.65 3.02 -3.73
C LEU A 249 -7.31 4.02 -2.62
N ASP A 250 -6.39 3.66 -1.74
CA ASP A 250 -5.84 4.53 -0.69
C ASP A 250 -4.37 4.80 -0.96
N SER A 251 -4.02 6.06 -1.24
CA SER A 251 -2.63 6.49 -1.55
C SER A 251 -1.95 5.63 -2.63
N PRO A 252 -2.64 5.28 -3.75
CA PRO A 252 -2.21 4.24 -4.67
C PRO A 252 -1.00 4.66 -5.51
N VAL A 253 -0.20 3.68 -5.92
CA VAL A 253 0.72 3.85 -7.04
C VAL A 253 -0.06 3.69 -8.35
N ILE A 254 -0.27 4.78 -9.06
CA ILE A 254 -0.94 4.82 -10.38
C ILE A 254 0.09 4.71 -11.51
N ASP A 255 1.27 5.31 -11.31
CA ASP A 255 2.41 5.28 -12.23
C ASP A 255 3.72 5.20 -11.46
N TRP A 256 4.48 4.13 -11.66
CA TRP A 256 5.76 3.93 -10.99
C TRP A 256 6.87 4.87 -11.49
N ALA A 257 6.81 5.33 -12.73
CA ALA A 257 7.81 6.27 -13.24
C ALA A 257 7.71 7.61 -12.50
N SER A 258 6.50 8.08 -12.25
CA SER A 258 6.23 9.27 -11.43
C SER A 258 6.75 9.09 -9.99
N VAL A 259 6.43 7.97 -9.33
CA VAL A 259 6.86 7.68 -7.95
C VAL A 259 8.38 7.66 -7.83
N LEU A 260 9.08 6.94 -8.72
CA LEU A 260 10.54 6.84 -8.66
C LEU A 260 11.22 8.15 -9.05
N GLY A 261 10.60 8.93 -9.93
CA GLY A 261 11.03 10.30 -10.24
C GLY A 261 10.94 11.22 -9.02
N PHE A 262 9.82 11.21 -8.33
CA PHE A 262 9.58 11.97 -7.10
C PHE A 262 10.57 11.58 -5.99
N GLN A 263 10.69 10.29 -5.69
CA GLN A 263 11.62 9.80 -4.67
C GLN A 263 13.09 10.13 -5.00
N GLY A 264 13.45 10.09 -6.30
CA GLY A 264 14.77 10.53 -6.77
C GLY A 264 15.01 12.01 -6.50
N ALA A 265 14.01 12.86 -6.76
CA ALA A 265 14.10 14.29 -6.48
C ALA A 265 14.22 14.60 -4.97
N GLU A 266 13.45 13.90 -4.12
CA GLU A 266 13.58 14.01 -2.65
C GLU A 266 14.99 13.62 -2.16
N MET A 267 15.62 12.62 -2.79
CA MET A 267 17.02 12.24 -2.54
C MET A 267 18.03 13.16 -3.24
N ARG A 268 17.59 14.25 -3.88
CA ARG A 268 18.42 15.18 -4.67
C ARG A 268 19.23 14.51 -5.78
N LEU A 269 18.71 13.43 -6.33
CA LEU A 269 19.30 12.77 -7.49
C LEU A 269 18.95 13.52 -8.78
N PRO A 270 19.89 13.67 -9.72
CA PRO A 270 19.57 14.19 -11.04
C PRO A 270 18.50 13.35 -11.75
N ALA A 271 17.60 13.97 -12.51
CA ALA A 271 16.53 13.25 -13.24
C ALA A 271 17.06 12.14 -14.16
N VAL A 272 18.28 12.29 -14.68
CA VAL A 272 18.93 11.24 -15.48
C VAL A 272 19.20 9.97 -14.66
N ALA A 273 19.49 10.10 -13.37
CA ALA A 273 19.70 8.93 -12.50
C ALA A 273 18.38 8.18 -12.25
N SER A 274 17.26 8.86 -12.02
CA SER A 274 15.94 8.22 -11.90
C SER A 274 15.55 7.51 -13.20
N ARG A 275 15.76 8.12 -14.35
CA ARG A 275 15.54 7.46 -15.66
C ARG A 275 16.43 6.23 -15.84
N ALA A 276 17.69 6.29 -15.40
CA ALA A 276 18.60 5.15 -15.47
C ALA A 276 18.14 4.00 -14.57
N VAL A 277 17.60 4.29 -13.36
CA VAL A 277 16.98 3.28 -12.48
C VAL A 277 15.81 2.60 -13.18
N LEU A 278 14.88 3.38 -13.76
CA LEU A 278 13.75 2.84 -14.55
C LEU A 278 14.24 1.96 -15.70
N ALA A 279 15.26 2.40 -16.44
CA ALA A 279 15.85 1.61 -17.52
C ALA A 279 16.46 0.29 -17.02
N VAL A 280 17.12 0.29 -15.85
CA VAL A 280 17.70 -0.93 -15.26
C VAL A 280 16.61 -1.93 -14.85
N ILE A 281 15.52 -1.49 -14.21
CA ILE A 281 14.46 -2.42 -13.76
C ILE A 281 13.53 -2.86 -14.92
N GLY A 282 13.35 -2.01 -15.92
CA GLY A 282 12.41 -2.24 -17.02
C GLY A 282 13.01 -2.94 -18.25
N ASN A 283 14.32 -3.19 -18.29
CA ASN A 283 14.95 -3.81 -19.45
C ASN A 283 15.59 -5.18 -19.13
N THR A 284 15.59 -6.06 -20.13
CA THR A 284 16.11 -7.42 -20.00
C THR A 284 17.60 -7.48 -19.62
N TRP A 285 18.42 -6.53 -20.08
CA TRP A 285 19.84 -6.44 -19.69
C TRP A 285 20.04 -6.10 -18.21
N GLY A 286 19.11 -5.33 -17.62
CA GLY A 286 19.17 -4.92 -16.23
C GLY A 286 18.85 -6.04 -15.23
N LYS A 287 18.17 -7.11 -15.66
CA LYS A 287 17.84 -8.28 -14.83
C LYS A 287 19.07 -8.85 -14.11
N ARG A 288 20.20 -8.99 -14.82
CA ARG A 288 21.46 -9.47 -14.22
C ARG A 288 22.03 -8.53 -13.16
N LEU A 289 21.73 -7.23 -13.27
CA LEU A 289 22.21 -6.22 -12.32
C LEU A 289 21.34 -6.17 -11.07
N THR A 290 20.04 -6.41 -11.20
CA THR A 290 19.07 -6.32 -10.09
C THR A 290 18.80 -7.67 -9.43
N GLY A 291 19.07 -8.77 -10.13
CA GLY A 291 18.73 -10.13 -9.70
C GLY A 291 17.26 -10.48 -9.99
N GLN A 292 16.56 -9.72 -10.83
CA GLN A 292 15.21 -10.04 -11.29
C GLN A 292 15.22 -11.18 -12.28
N GLN A 293 14.21 -12.05 -12.22
CA GLN A 293 14.01 -13.09 -13.23
C GLN A 293 13.43 -12.49 -14.51
N GLU A 294 12.49 -11.56 -14.37
CA GLU A 294 11.88 -10.85 -15.49
C GLU A 294 12.03 -9.32 -15.33
N SER A 295 12.13 -8.62 -16.46
CA SER A 295 12.07 -7.15 -16.45
C SER A 295 10.64 -6.70 -16.20
N ILE A 296 10.49 -5.57 -15.48
CA ILE A 296 9.18 -5.00 -15.17
C ILE A 296 8.69 -4.21 -16.39
N ASP A 297 7.48 -4.49 -16.84
CA ASP A 297 6.82 -3.68 -17.87
C ASP A 297 6.23 -2.40 -17.24
N LEU A 298 7.06 -1.37 -17.20
CA LEU A 298 6.67 -0.08 -16.60
C LEU A 298 5.53 0.62 -17.35
N ALA A 299 5.41 0.39 -18.67
CA ALA A 299 4.30 0.94 -19.45
C ALA A 299 2.97 0.27 -19.06
N ARG A 300 3.02 -1.03 -18.72
CA ARG A 300 1.87 -1.75 -18.20
C ARG A 300 1.42 -1.24 -16.82
N LEU A 301 2.35 -0.67 -16.05
CA LEU A 301 2.12 -0.13 -14.72
C LEU A 301 1.80 1.39 -14.72
N ASP A 302 1.60 2.00 -15.88
CA ASP A 302 1.16 3.40 -16.03
C ASP A 302 -0.34 3.44 -16.34
N PHE A 303 -1.14 3.61 -15.31
CA PHE A 303 -2.60 3.71 -15.42
C PHE A 303 -3.12 5.12 -15.72
N VAL A 304 -2.26 6.11 -15.82
CA VAL A 304 -2.63 7.40 -16.44
C VAL A 304 -2.68 7.21 -17.97
N ALA A 305 -1.63 6.63 -18.55
CA ALA A 305 -1.55 6.35 -19.98
C ALA A 305 -2.59 5.28 -20.43
N ARG A 306 -2.97 4.38 -19.52
CA ARG A 306 -3.91 3.27 -19.77
C ARG A 306 -5.29 3.52 -19.15
N ALA A 307 -5.66 4.76 -18.89
CA ALA A 307 -6.89 5.11 -18.19
C ALA A 307 -8.16 4.56 -18.90
N ASP A 308 -8.15 4.48 -20.22
CA ASP A 308 -9.27 3.96 -21.04
C ASP A 308 -9.54 2.46 -20.84
N GLU A 309 -8.59 1.69 -20.31
CA GLU A 309 -8.79 0.28 -19.99
C GLU A 309 -9.60 0.08 -18.70
N LEU A 310 -9.71 1.10 -17.87
CA LEU A 310 -10.45 1.05 -16.61
C LEU A 310 -11.95 1.28 -16.89
N THR A 311 -12.77 0.32 -16.53
CA THR A 311 -14.24 0.35 -16.81
C THR A 311 -15.09 0.25 -15.53
N TRP A 312 -14.48 0.09 -14.39
CA TRP A 312 -15.15 -0.02 -13.09
C TRP A 312 -15.24 1.33 -12.38
N PRO A 313 -16.30 1.58 -11.60
CA PRO A 313 -16.28 2.69 -10.65
C PRO A 313 -15.08 2.59 -9.71
N ILE A 314 -14.41 3.71 -9.48
CA ILE A 314 -13.21 3.81 -8.64
C ILE A 314 -13.43 4.90 -7.59
N LEU A 315 -13.29 4.55 -6.31
CA LEU A 315 -13.05 5.54 -5.25
C LEU A 315 -11.54 5.66 -5.06
N LEU A 316 -11.01 6.84 -5.34
CA LEU A 316 -9.60 7.13 -5.22
C LEU A 316 -9.38 8.16 -4.12
N MET A 317 -8.73 7.77 -3.04
CA MET A 317 -8.40 8.63 -1.91
C MET A 317 -6.89 8.85 -1.86
N HIS A 318 -6.43 10.10 -1.78
CA HIS A 318 -5.02 10.43 -1.73
C HIS A 318 -4.77 11.73 -0.97
N SER A 319 -3.63 11.82 -0.28
CA SER A 319 -3.23 13.06 0.37
C SER A 319 -2.25 13.85 -0.49
N ASP A 320 -2.49 15.16 -0.64
CA ASP A 320 -1.63 16.03 -1.43
C ASP A 320 -0.25 16.27 -0.77
N ASP A 321 -0.14 16.02 0.55
CA ASP A 321 1.13 16.06 1.28
C ASP A 321 1.83 14.69 1.37
N ASP A 322 1.41 13.72 0.56
CA ASP A 322 2.06 12.41 0.51
C ASP A 322 3.52 12.54 0.10
N GLY A 323 4.42 12.28 1.05
CA GLY A 323 5.86 12.40 0.86
C GLY A 323 6.53 11.13 0.32
N TYR A 324 5.75 10.12 -0.10
CA TYR A 324 6.28 8.86 -0.62
C TYR A 324 5.77 8.53 -2.02
N VAL A 325 4.46 8.62 -2.24
CA VAL A 325 3.80 8.50 -3.55
C VAL A 325 3.13 9.84 -3.84
N PRO A 326 3.57 10.62 -4.86
CA PRO A 326 2.96 11.90 -5.14
C PRO A 326 1.52 11.74 -5.64
N SER A 327 0.59 12.60 -5.20
CA SER A 327 -0.82 12.56 -5.62
C SER A 327 -1.05 12.96 -7.09
N THR A 328 -0.02 13.47 -7.77
CA THR A 328 -0.11 13.99 -9.15
C THR A 328 -0.68 12.98 -10.15
N SER A 329 -0.26 11.70 -10.05
CA SER A 329 -0.81 10.65 -10.94
C SER A 329 -2.25 10.28 -10.57
N SER A 330 -2.65 10.44 -9.31
CA SER A 330 -4.05 10.26 -8.87
C SER A 330 -4.94 11.36 -9.41
N HIS A 331 -4.51 12.62 -9.34
CA HIS A 331 -5.21 13.74 -10.00
C HIS A 331 -5.33 13.52 -11.51
N ALA A 332 -4.23 13.14 -12.17
CA ALA A 332 -4.24 12.88 -13.61
C ALA A 332 -5.20 11.74 -14.02
N LEU A 333 -5.27 10.67 -13.24
CA LEU A 333 -6.23 9.59 -13.49
C LEU A 333 -7.69 10.07 -13.31
N ALA A 334 -7.95 10.85 -12.26
CA ALA A 334 -9.27 11.41 -12.00
C ALA A 334 -9.70 12.39 -13.12
N GLU A 335 -8.79 13.21 -13.63
CA GLU A 335 -9.01 14.10 -14.78
C GLU A 335 -9.25 13.32 -16.08
N ALA A 336 -8.52 12.23 -16.30
CA ALA A 336 -8.68 11.39 -17.49
C ALA A 336 -9.98 10.59 -17.49
N ARG A 337 -10.50 10.19 -16.31
CA ARG A 337 -11.68 9.33 -16.17
C ARG A 337 -12.69 9.87 -15.14
N PRO A 338 -13.20 11.12 -15.32
CA PRO A 338 -14.19 11.69 -14.41
C PRO A 338 -15.54 10.95 -14.42
N ASP A 339 -15.75 10.10 -15.41
CA ASP A 339 -16.95 9.27 -15.57
C ASP A 339 -17.01 8.09 -14.60
N ILE A 340 -15.85 7.60 -14.14
CA ILE A 340 -15.76 6.42 -13.26
C ILE A 340 -14.97 6.69 -11.97
N VAL A 341 -14.14 7.72 -11.91
CA VAL A 341 -13.29 8.01 -10.74
C VAL A 341 -13.97 9.06 -9.85
N THR A 342 -14.33 8.65 -8.65
CA THR A 342 -14.64 9.57 -7.54
C THR A 342 -13.35 9.85 -6.81
N PHE A 343 -12.80 11.05 -6.92
CA PHE A 343 -11.56 11.43 -6.28
C PHE A 343 -11.83 12.19 -4.98
N ASP A 344 -11.31 11.67 -3.87
CA ASP A 344 -11.36 12.27 -2.53
C ASP A 344 -9.96 12.67 -2.08
N ALA A 345 -9.66 13.96 -2.22
CA ALA A 345 -8.35 14.53 -1.84
C ALA A 345 -8.30 14.88 -0.36
N PHE A 346 -7.27 14.37 0.32
CA PHE A 346 -6.86 14.81 1.64
C PHE A 346 -5.72 15.81 1.51
N SER A 347 -5.72 16.85 2.32
CA SER A 347 -4.67 17.89 2.25
C SER A 347 -3.47 17.58 3.15
N VAL A 348 -3.69 16.89 4.29
CA VAL A 348 -2.67 16.65 5.32
C VAL A 348 -2.89 15.29 5.97
N ALA A 349 -2.61 14.19 5.30
CA ALA A 349 -2.77 12.85 5.88
C ALA A 349 -1.60 11.92 5.62
N ARG A 350 -0.63 12.33 4.79
CA ARG A 350 0.56 11.58 4.45
C ARG A 350 0.25 10.23 3.78
N HIS A 351 1.30 9.44 3.46
CA HIS A 351 1.20 8.18 2.74
C HIS A 351 0.49 7.09 3.56
N THR A 352 -0.58 6.51 3.03
CA THR A 352 -1.36 5.40 3.62
C THR A 352 -1.82 5.62 5.07
N LYS A 353 -1.99 6.88 5.48
CA LYS A 353 -2.41 7.24 6.83
C LYS A 353 -3.75 8.00 6.86
N LEU A 354 -4.52 7.96 5.76
CA LEU A 354 -5.79 8.69 5.62
C LEU A 354 -6.77 8.31 6.74
N TRP A 355 -7.00 7.00 6.92
CA TRP A 355 -7.82 6.48 8.01
C TRP A 355 -7.29 6.84 9.40
N ASN A 356 -5.98 6.85 9.58
CA ASN A 356 -5.39 7.17 10.87
C ASN A 356 -5.59 8.64 11.22
N TYR A 357 -5.50 9.51 10.21
CA TYR A 357 -5.68 10.95 10.32
C TYR A 357 -7.13 11.32 10.58
N ASP A 358 -8.07 10.81 9.77
CA ASP A 358 -9.51 11.06 9.89
C ASP A 358 -10.32 9.80 9.52
N ALA A 359 -10.46 8.91 10.52
CA ALA A 359 -11.19 7.66 10.33
C ALA A 359 -12.68 7.89 10.06
N ALA A 360 -13.27 8.96 10.60
CA ALA A 360 -14.68 9.25 10.43
C ALA A 360 -14.98 9.61 8.98
N ARG A 361 -14.25 10.57 8.39
CA ARG A 361 -14.35 10.94 6.99
C ARG A 361 -14.10 9.74 6.08
N TRP A 362 -12.96 9.04 6.27
CA TRP A 362 -12.55 7.91 5.45
C TRP A 362 -13.62 6.80 5.41
N ASN A 363 -14.22 6.46 6.57
CA ASN A 363 -15.29 5.46 6.64
C ASN A 363 -16.58 5.95 5.97
N VAL A 364 -16.96 7.22 6.17
CA VAL A 364 -18.16 7.82 5.55
C VAL A 364 -18.03 7.81 4.03
N ASP A 365 -16.89 8.19 3.48
CA ASP A 365 -16.66 8.28 2.05
C ASP A 365 -16.72 6.89 1.38
N ILE A 366 -16.09 5.86 2.01
CA ILE A 366 -16.21 4.49 1.54
C ILE A 366 -17.65 3.98 1.64
N ALA A 367 -18.32 4.18 2.77
CA ALA A 367 -19.71 3.70 2.96
C ALA A 367 -20.66 4.35 1.96
N ALA A 368 -20.54 5.65 1.72
CA ALA A 368 -21.35 6.40 0.76
C ALA A 368 -21.11 5.89 -0.67
N TRP A 369 -19.85 5.68 -1.05
CA TRP A 369 -19.49 5.16 -2.36
C TRP A 369 -19.99 3.73 -2.57
N LEU A 370 -19.83 2.83 -1.57
CA LEU A 370 -20.37 1.46 -1.63
C LEU A 370 -21.88 1.46 -1.78
N GLY A 371 -22.59 2.38 -1.09
CA GLY A 371 -24.03 2.56 -1.21
C GLY A 371 -24.49 3.02 -2.60
N ALA A 372 -23.64 3.76 -3.31
CA ALA A 372 -23.89 4.23 -4.67
C ALA A 372 -23.59 3.20 -5.77
N LEU A 373 -22.82 2.13 -5.47
CA LEU A 373 -22.57 1.06 -6.43
C LEU A 373 -23.89 0.42 -6.87
N ALA A 374 -24.15 0.45 -8.18
CA ALA A 374 -25.39 -0.10 -8.73
C ALA A 374 -25.51 -1.60 -8.39
N PRO A 375 -26.70 -2.08 -7.97
CA PRO A 375 -26.95 -3.50 -7.80
C PRO A 375 -26.63 -4.25 -9.08
N SER A 376 -26.02 -5.44 -8.98
CA SER A 376 -25.75 -6.26 -10.17
C SER A 376 -27.07 -6.52 -10.93
N ALA A 377 -26.98 -6.66 -12.25
CA ALA A 377 -28.16 -6.96 -13.09
C ALA A 377 -28.93 -8.22 -12.64
N ALA A 378 -28.25 -9.13 -11.93
CA ALA A 378 -28.87 -10.31 -11.30
C ALA A 378 -29.72 -9.95 -10.06
N ALA A 379 -29.30 -8.97 -9.26
CA ALA A 379 -30.06 -8.51 -8.09
C ALA A 379 -31.32 -7.72 -8.48
N LYS A 380 -31.30 -7.01 -9.63
CA LYS A 380 -32.50 -6.36 -10.18
C LYS A 380 -33.61 -7.35 -10.55
N LYS A 381 -33.27 -8.53 -11.08
CA LYS A 381 -34.26 -9.60 -11.40
C LYS A 381 -34.88 -10.27 -10.18
N ALA A 382 -34.18 -10.30 -9.04
CA ALA A 382 -34.69 -10.88 -7.79
C ALA A 382 -35.66 -9.96 -7.03
N ARG A 383 -35.57 -8.63 -7.23
CA ARG A 383 -36.48 -7.64 -6.61
C ARG A 383 -37.79 -7.42 -7.38
N THR A 384 -37.90 -7.94 -8.60
CA THR A 384 -39.08 -7.83 -9.47
C THR A 384 -39.87 -9.16 -9.53
N ARG A 385 -39.59 -10.09 -8.67
CA ARG A 385 -40.40 -11.31 -8.41
C ARG A 385 -40.80 -11.31 -6.92
#